data_b86c57e3e2cbff38e47ec2e5d1950952
#
_entry.id   b86c57e3e2cbff38e47ec2e5d1950952
#
_cell.length_a   1.000
_cell.length_b   1.000
_cell.length_c   1.000
_cell.angle_alpha   90.00
_cell.angle_beta   90.00
_cell.angle_gamma   90.00
#
_symmetry.space_group_name_H-M   'P 1'
#
loop_
_entity.id
_entity.type
_entity.pdbx_description
1 polymer ?
#
loop_
_entity_poly.entity_id
_entity_poly.type
_entity_poly.pdbx_seq_one_letter_code
_entity_poly.pdbx_strand_id
1 'polypeptide(L)'
;MQRVRWHRASREMGDRHHYVAQFHLRGFVDPSSLVSPDPWLWFADCADGEVHRRAPKNLGWERALYDVTGAFSAPDARLEHHLAQNVEAPAATALRKFERLPAGSRGGVPPEVMRYLAWAAARTPAIRDLFQGWIDKDLDTDAPGVEAPPAWVESAADRDRPHSMEHPVHGRRDDVPADEVERLRSEGWRFLLTRDDFGELLHVQAHYFNDRFFPRLQWLILDAPNGEYFVIGDRPVIWGFAGALDVRPSALRHPDAQIIAPLTRTIALFGFNPAGESPTAIKVQDINRAMSLGARDWIAGPTQATVLSALAFRRSSFGDHAI
;
A
#
# COMPACT_ATOMS: atom_id res chain seq x y z
N MET A 1 9.07 27.46 36.93
CA MET A 1 8.95 26.80 35.64
C MET A 1 8.77 25.30 35.87
N GLN A 2 7.52 24.81 35.89
CA GLN A 2 7.22 23.40 36.05
C GLN A 2 7.26 22.74 34.67
N ARG A 3 8.19 21.77 34.51
CA ARG A 3 8.22 20.91 33.31
C ARG A 3 7.03 19.95 33.35
N VAL A 4 6.10 20.10 32.44
CA VAL A 4 5.02 19.13 32.22
C VAL A 4 5.65 17.84 31.69
N ARG A 5 5.68 16.81 32.54
CA ARG A 5 6.04 15.45 32.14
C ARG A 5 4.83 14.85 31.41
N TRP A 6 4.93 14.73 30.10
CA TRP A 6 3.97 13.97 29.31
C TRP A 6 4.12 12.48 29.66
N HIS A 7 3.06 11.86 30.14
CA HIS A 7 3.01 10.43 30.41
C HIS A 7 3.07 9.64 29.11
N ARG A 8 4.20 8.95 28.91
CA ARG A 8 4.55 8.16 27.72
C ARG A 8 3.85 6.80 27.63
N ALA A 9 3.04 6.42 28.59
CA ALA A 9 2.62 5.02 28.78
C ALA A 9 1.26 4.63 28.17
N SER A 10 0.42 5.56 27.69
CA SER A 10 -0.90 5.23 27.11
C SER A 10 -1.03 5.46 25.59
N ARG A 11 0.04 5.86 24.92
CA ARG A 11 0.05 6.15 23.47
C ARG A 11 0.48 4.99 22.58
N GLU A 12 0.95 3.88 23.11
CA GLU A 12 1.68 2.89 22.30
C GLU A 12 0.81 1.93 21.47
N MET A 13 -0.49 1.81 21.73
CA MET A 13 -1.34 0.88 20.97
C MET A 13 -2.30 1.56 19.96
N GLY A 14 -2.50 2.89 20.03
CA GLY A 14 -3.42 3.62 19.15
C GLY A 14 -2.81 4.13 17.83
N ASP A 15 -1.49 4.14 17.71
CA ASP A 15 -0.80 4.85 16.62
C ASP A 15 -0.31 3.94 15.48
N ARG A 16 -0.62 2.65 15.50
CA ARG A 16 -0.20 1.69 14.46
C ARG A 16 -1.27 1.54 13.40
N HIS A 17 -1.06 2.15 12.26
CA HIS A 17 -1.95 2.04 11.11
C HIS A 17 -1.46 0.94 10.17
N HIS A 18 -2.28 -0.11 9.99
CA HIS A 18 -1.93 -1.21 9.08
C HIS A 18 -2.27 -0.83 7.65
N TYR A 19 -1.25 -0.77 6.79
CA TYR A 19 -1.43 -0.60 5.35
C TYR A 19 -1.54 -1.96 4.62
N VAL A 20 -1.03 -3.04 5.23
CA VAL A 20 -1.37 -4.41 4.82
C VAL A 20 -2.13 -5.07 5.98
N ALA A 21 -3.38 -5.42 5.74
CA ALA A 21 -4.25 -5.99 6.78
C ALA A 21 -3.69 -7.31 7.34
N GLN A 22 -3.80 -7.49 8.65
CA GLN A 22 -3.30 -8.71 9.31
C GLN A 22 -3.93 -9.98 8.77
N PHE A 23 -5.23 -9.97 8.39
CA PHE A 23 -5.87 -11.16 7.82
C PHE A 23 -5.24 -11.57 6.50
N HIS A 24 -4.80 -10.61 5.70
CA HIS A 24 -4.12 -10.84 4.44
C HIS A 24 -2.75 -11.49 4.68
N LEU A 25 -1.94 -10.90 5.58
CA LEU A 25 -0.64 -11.46 5.98
C LEU A 25 -0.76 -12.88 6.56
N ARG A 26 -1.86 -13.21 7.26
CA ARG A 26 -2.12 -14.56 7.75
C ARG A 26 -2.29 -15.59 6.63
N GLY A 27 -2.66 -15.17 5.43
CA GLY A 27 -2.68 -16.02 4.24
C GLY A 27 -1.29 -16.50 3.80
N PHE A 28 -0.21 -15.86 4.29
CA PHE A 28 1.19 -16.16 3.94
C PHE A 28 2.02 -16.75 5.09
N VAL A 29 1.39 -17.13 6.19
CA VAL A 29 2.12 -17.75 7.30
C VAL A 29 2.71 -19.11 6.90
N ASP A 30 3.84 -19.44 7.51
CA ASP A 30 4.47 -20.74 7.37
C ASP A 30 3.50 -21.85 7.82
N PRO A 31 3.21 -22.84 6.96
CA PRO A 31 2.29 -23.92 7.32
C PRO A 31 2.67 -24.65 8.60
N SER A 32 3.96 -24.77 8.89
CA SER A 32 4.45 -25.41 10.13
C SER A 32 4.13 -24.61 11.37
N SER A 33 3.85 -23.29 11.22
CA SER A 33 3.54 -22.39 12.34
C SER A 33 2.06 -22.32 12.69
N LEU A 34 1.18 -22.90 11.90
CA LEU A 34 -0.27 -22.79 12.07
C LEU A 34 -0.78 -23.36 13.40
N VAL A 35 -0.03 -24.29 14.00
CA VAL A 35 -0.32 -24.86 15.33
C VAL A 35 0.21 -24.02 16.48
N SER A 36 0.99 -22.98 16.19
CA SER A 36 1.54 -22.07 17.17
C SER A 36 0.50 -21.02 17.59
N PRO A 37 0.47 -20.60 18.86
CA PRO A 37 -0.37 -19.47 19.28
C PRO A 37 0.00 -18.15 18.59
N ASP A 38 1.25 -18.00 18.14
CA ASP A 38 1.76 -16.89 17.35
C ASP A 38 2.31 -17.42 16.02
N PRO A 39 1.47 -17.66 15.00
CA PRO A 39 1.94 -18.10 13.69
C PRO A 39 2.80 -17.00 13.04
N TRP A 40 3.85 -17.43 12.34
CA TRP A 40 4.79 -16.54 11.68
C TRP A 40 4.86 -16.75 10.18
N LEU A 41 5.36 -15.77 9.47
CA LEU A 41 5.81 -15.84 8.08
C LEU A 41 7.30 -15.51 8.01
N TRP A 42 7.94 -15.87 6.92
CA TRP A 42 9.29 -15.45 6.62
C TRP A 42 9.27 -14.08 5.97
N PHE A 43 10.09 -13.19 6.48
CA PHE A 43 10.16 -11.79 6.11
C PHE A 43 11.59 -11.45 5.71
N ALA A 44 11.74 -10.65 4.67
CA ALA A 44 13.02 -10.06 4.31
C ALA A 44 12.86 -8.54 4.15
N ASP A 45 13.77 -7.79 4.76
CA ASP A 45 13.98 -6.40 4.46
C ASP A 45 14.64 -6.27 3.08
N CYS A 46 14.15 -5.36 2.25
CA CYS A 46 14.70 -5.13 0.92
C CYS A 46 16.04 -4.41 0.95
N ALA A 47 16.37 -3.72 2.04
CA ALA A 47 17.60 -2.96 2.17
C ALA A 47 18.81 -3.84 2.55
N ASP A 48 18.66 -4.73 3.53
CA ASP A 48 19.75 -5.60 3.98
C ASP A 48 19.67 -7.04 3.42
N GLY A 49 18.47 -7.44 3.01
CA GLY A 49 18.21 -8.78 2.48
C GLY A 49 18.28 -9.89 3.52
N GLU A 50 18.29 -9.54 4.82
CA GLU A 50 18.26 -10.52 5.89
C GLU A 50 16.86 -11.15 6.02
N VAL A 51 16.80 -12.46 6.19
CA VAL A 51 15.54 -13.22 6.26
C VAL A 51 15.26 -13.65 7.69
N HIS A 52 14.14 -13.17 8.24
CA HIS A 52 13.70 -13.41 9.61
C HIS A 52 12.29 -13.98 9.68
N ARG A 53 11.89 -14.47 10.86
CA ARG A 53 10.50 -14.81 11.16
C ARG A 53 9.81 -13.60 11.78
N ARG A 54 8.60 -13.29 11.31
CA ARG A 54 7.76 -12.22 11.84
C ARG A 54 6.33 -12.70 12.01
N ALA A 55 5.69 -12.31 13.10
CA ALA A 55 4.24 -12.52 13.23
C ALA A 55 3.49 -11.47 12.38
N PRO A 56 2.34 -11.80 11.75
CA PRO A 56 1.55 -10.86 10.95
C PRO A 56 1.23 -9.54 11.67
N LYS A 57 0.99 -9.57 12.98
CA LYS A 57 0.72 -8.37 13.80
C LYS A 57 1.88 -7.36 13.87
N ASN A 58 3.08 -7.79 13.51
CA ASN A 58 4.31 -6.97 13.56
C ASN A 58 4.79 -6.53 12.17
N LEU A 59 3.96 -6.67 11.15
CA LEU A 59 4.31 -6.37 9.77
C LEU A 59 3.21 -5.55 9.09
N GLY A 60 3.58 -4.78 8.07
CA GLY A 60 2.61 -4.05 7.25
C GLY A 60 1.90 -2.91 7.97
N TRP A 61 2.57 -2.27 8.93
CA TRP A 61 2.07 -1.10 9.65
C TRP A 61 3.12 0.00 9.72
N GLU A 62 2.65 1.23 9.82
CA GLU A 62 3.46 2.41 10.06
C GLU A 62 2.82 3.23 11.18
N ARG A 63 3.64 3.90 11.99
CA ARG A 63 3.11 4.85 12.97
C ARG A 63 2.54 6.06 12.24
N ALA A 64 1.34 6.43 12.63
CA ALA A 64 0.71 7.65 12.14
C ALA A 64 0.67 7.76 10.60
N LEU A 65 0.55 6.63 9.88
CA LEU A 65 0.52 6.60 8.41
C LEU A 65 -0.53 7.55 7.82
N TYR A 66 -1.68 7.66 8.50
CA TYR A 66 -2.75 8.57 8.13
C TYR A 66 -2.71 9.88 8.93
N ASP A 67 -1.76 9.99 9.87
CA ASP A 67 -1.48 11.24 10.59
C ASP A 67 -0.40 11.98 9.82
N VAL A 68 -0.80 12.84 8.93
CA VAL A 68 0.15 13.74 8.27
C VAL A 68 0.56 14.79 9.30
N THR A 69 1.86 14.97 9.43
CA THR A 69 2.48 15.90 10.38
C THR A 69 1.90 17.30 10.19
N GLY A 70 1.37 17.89 11.25
CA GLY A 70 0.75 19.21 11.23
C GLY A 70 -0.74 19.25 11.58
N ALA A 71 -1.40 18.12 11.69
CA ALA A 71 -2.82 18.10 11.98
C ALA A 71 -3.11 18.48 13.45
N PHE A 72 -3.89 19.50 13.63
CA PHE A 72 -4.39 19.99 14.91
C PHE A 72 -5.46 19.10 15.57
N SER A 73 -5.73 17.92 15.03
CA SER A 73 -6.76 17.03 15.53
C SER A 73 -6.17 15.81 16.24
N ALA A 74 -6.86 15.38 17.29
CA ALA A 74 -6.57 14.12 17.97
C ALA A 74 -6.59 12.95 16.98
N PRO A 75 -5.81 11.87 17.24
CA PRO A 75 -5.79 10.68 16.38
C PRO A 75 -7.20 10.22 16.10
N ASP A 76 -7.61 10.20 14.84
CA ASP A 76 -8.97 9.80 14.47
C ASP A 76 -8.99 8.32 14.08
N ALA A 77 -9.39 7.49 15.02
CA ALA A 77 -9.57 6.06 14.80
C ALA A 77 -10.74 5.73 13.83
N ARG A 78 -11.49 6.72 13.32
CA ARG A 78 -12.68 6.48 12.47
C ARG A 78 -12.32 5.80 11.16
N LEU A 79 -11.23 6.20 10.50
CA LEU A 79 -10.80 5.56 9.26
C LEU A 79 -10.38 4.11 9.50
N GLU A 80 -9.54 3.85 10.49
CA GLU A 80 -9.12 2.48 10.84
C GLU A 80 -10.32 1.61 11.23
N HIS A 81 -11.25 2.15 12.01
CA HIS A 81 -12.47 1.46 12.40
C HIS A 81 -13.35 1.15 11.18
N HIS A 82 -13.52 2.12 10.28
CA HIS A 82 -14.26 1.92 9.02
C HIS A 82 -13.62 0.83 8.17
N LEU A 83 -12.30 0.89 7.98
CA LEU A 83 -11.57 -0.13 7.22
C LEU A 83 -11.73 -1.51 7.86
N ALA A 84 -11.55 -1.62 9.16
CA ALA A 84 -11.64 -2.89 9.86
C ALA A 84 -13.03 -3.52 9.73
N GLN A 85 -14.11 -2.74 9.91
CA GLN A 85 -15.47 -3.27 9.93
C GLN A 85 -16.10 -3.41 8.54
N ASN A 86 -15.91 -2.42 7.67
CA ASN A 86 -16.65 -2.34 6.40
C ASN A 86 -15.86 -2.87 5.21
N VAL A 87 -14.55 -3.03 5.33
CA VAL A 87 -13.67 -3.49 4.26
C VAL A 87 -12.99 -4.81 4.62
N GLU A 88 -12.24 -4.84 5.72
CA GLU A 88 -11.38 -5.99 6.05
C GLU A 88 -12.14 -7.20 6.59
N ALA A 89 -13.09 -7.02 7.49
CA ALA A 89 -13.83 -8.15 8.07
C ALA A 89 -14.70 -8.87 7.04
N PRO A 90 -15.45 -8.19 6.14
CA PRO A 90 -16.15 -8.84 5.03
C PRO A 90 -15.19 -9.57 4.09
N ALA A 91 -14.09 -8.92 3.69
CA ALA A 91 -13.09 -9.50 2.80
C ALA A 91 -12.42 -10.74 3.40
N ALA A 92 -12.04 -10.69 4.68
CA ALA A 92 -11.47 -11.85 5.38
C ALA A 92 -12.42 -13.04 5.41
N THR A 93 -13.72 -12.79 5.54
CA THR A 93 -14.74 -13.84 5.52
C THR A 93 -14.92 -14.41 4.12
N ALA A 94 -14.99 -13.55 3.11
CA ALA A 94 -15.12 -13.96 1.72
C ALA A 94 -13.89 -14.72 1.23
N LEU A 95 -12.68 -14.24 1.57
CA LEU A 95 -11.42 -14.88 1.19
C LEU A 95 -11.29 -16.29 1.77
N ARG A 96 -11.64 -16.48 3.07
CA ARG A 96 -11.63 -17.83 3.67
C ARG A 96 -12.56 -18.82 2.98
N LYS A 97 -13.74 -18.35 2.51
CA LYS A 97 -14.65 -19.20 1.73
C LYS A 97 -14.07 -19.50 0.35
N PHE A 98 -13.53 -18.48 -0.30
CA PHE A 98 -12.93 -18.57 -1.63
C PHE A 98 -11.72 -19.52 -1.65
N GLU A 99 -10.87 -19.47 -0.63
CA GLU A 99 -9.70 -20.34 -0.49
C GLU A 99 -10.08 -21.83 -0.36
N ARG A 100 -11.22 -22.14 0.26
CA ARG A 100 -11.71 -23.50 0.43
C ARG A 100 -12.29 -24.12 -0.84
N LEU A 101 -12.59 -23.32 -1.85
CA LEU A 101 -13.08 -23.83 -3.12
C LEU A 101 -11.94 -24.56 -3.84
N PRO A 102 -12.23 -25.72 -4.47
CA PRO A 102 -11.23 -26.43 -5.28
C PRO A 102 -10.69 -25.52 -6.40
N ALA A 103 -9.43 -25.73 -6.76
CA ALA A 103 -8.85 -25.08 -7.93
C ALA A 103 -9.70 -25.37 -9.19
N GLY A 104 -9.89 -24.37 -10.02
CA GLY A 104 -10.73 -24.45 -11.22
C GLY A 104 -12.24 -24.39 -10.99
N SER A 105 -12.75 -24.45 -9.74
CA SER A 105 -14.16 -24.28 -9.42
C SER A 105 -14.53 -22.85 -8.96
N ARG A 106 -13.55 -21.94 -8.88
CA ARG A 106 -13.74 -20.56 -8.48
C ARG A 106 -14.35 -19.76 -9.63
N GLY A 107 -15.63 -19.42 -9.51
CA GLY A 107 -16.37 -18.76 -10.59
C GLY A 107 -16.07 -17.27 -10.77
N GLY A 108 -15.29 -16.68 -9.87
CA GLY A 108 -14.94 -15.25 -9.91
C GLY A 108 -14.43 -14.78 -8.56
N VAL A 109 -13.82 -13.60 -8.53
CA VAL A 109 -13.31 -13.01 -7.29
C VAL A 109 -14.47 -12.39 -6.52
N PRO A 110 -14.64 -12.69 -5.22
CA PRO A 110 -15.71 -12.07 -4.42
C PRO A 110 -15.62 -10.54 -4.40
N PRO A 111 -16.75 -9.82 -4.51
CA PRO A 111 -16.75 -8.35 -4.51
C PRO A 111 -16.11 -7.74 -3.27
N GLU A 112 -16.25 -8.37 -2.11
CA GLU A 112 -15.63 -7.93 -0.87
C GLU A 112 -14.11 -8.00 -0.94
N VAL A 113 -13.56 -9.02 -1.59
CA VAL A 113 -12.11 -9.15 -1.83
C VAL A 113 -11.64 -8.07 -2.79
N MET A 114 -12.39 -7.82 -3.87
CA MET A 114 -12.07 -6.75 -4.83
C MET A 114 -12.07 -5.37 -4.16
N ARG A 115 -13.08 -5.09 -3.34
CA ARG A 115 -13.14 -3.85 -2.56
C ARG A 115 -11.93 -3.71 -1.63
N TYR A 116 -11.58 -4.78 -0.92
CA TYR A 116 -10.38 -4.78 -0.07
C TYR A 116 -9.11 -4.50 -0.88
N LEU A 117 -8.94 -5.12 -2.03
CA LEU A 117 -7.76 -4.90 -2.89
C LEU A 117 -7.68 -3.45 -3.38
N ALA A 118 -8.81 -2.82 -3.67
CA ALA A 118 -8.84 -1.40 -4.04
C ALA A 118 -8.31 -0.50 -2.90
N TRP A 119 -8.72 -0.77 -1.66
CA TRP A 119 -8.19 -0.08 -0.49
C TRP A 119 -6.72 -0.44 -0.22
N ALA A 120 -6.34 -1.69 -0.37
CA ALA A 120 -4.96 -2.15 -0.19
C ALA A 120 -4.01 -1.53 -1.22
N ALA A 121 -4.48 -1.30 -2.44
CA ALA A 121 -3.73 -0.59 -3.48
C ALA A 121 -3.52 0.89 -3.14
N ALA A 122 -4.53 1.55 -2.56
CA ALA A 122 -4.51 2.98 -2.28
C ALA A 122 -3.69 3.34 -1.02
N ARG A 123 -3.74 2.53 0.04
CA ARG A 123 -3.28 2.90 1.41
C ARG A 123 -1.82 2.59 1.73
N THR A 124 -0.97 2.38 0.74
CA THR A 124 0.44 2.09 0.98
C THR A 124 1.27 3.35 1.23
N PRO A 125 2.39 3.27 1.99
CA PRO A 125 3.31 4.39 2.13
C PRO A 125 3.80 4.93 0.79
N ALA A 126 3.99 4.05 -0.20
CA ALA A 126 4.41 4.45 -1.54
C ALA A 126 3.40 5.38 -2.24
N ILE A 127 2.11 5.16 -2.04
CA ILE A 127 1.05 6.03 -2.60
C ILE A 127 1.00 7.35 -1.84
N ARG A 128 1.14 7.35 -0.51
CA ARG A 128 1.25 8.58 0.27
C ARG A 128 2.42 9.44 -0.23
N ASP A 129 3.59 8.83 -0.37
CA ASP A 129 4.79 9.54 -0.81
C ASP A 129 4.66 10.04 -2.26
N LEU A 130 3.92 9.31 -3.10
CA LEU A 130 3.57 9.77 -4.44
C LEU A 130 2.70 11.04 -4.40
N PHE A 131 1.65 11.06 -3.59
CA PHE A 131 0.80 12.24 -3.44
C PHE A 131 1.56 13.43 -2.83
N GLN A 132 2.38 13.19 -1.80
CA GLN A 132 3.25 14.23 -1.26
C GLN A 132 4.21 14.77 -2.34
N GLY A 133 4.81 13.89 -3.13
CA GLY A 133 5.69 14.29 -4.22
C GLY A 133 4.99 15.10 -5.33
N TRP A 134 3.71 14.90 -5.54
CA TRP A 134 2.92 15.76 -6.46
C TRP A 134 2.72 17.16 -5.89
N ILE A 135 2.42 17.26 -4.59
CA ILE A 135 2.29 18.53 -3.91
C ILE A 135 3.62 19.30 -3.95
N ASP A 136 4.74 18.60 -3.66
CA ASP A 136 6.07 19.22 -3.59
C ASP A 136 6.56 19.72 -4.97
N LYS A 137 6.21 19.03 -6.05
CA LYS A 137 6.72 19.32 -7.39
C LYS A 137 5.86 20.24 -8.21
N ASP A 138 4.70 20.65 -7.70
CA ASP A 138 3.74 21.42 -8.50
C ASP A 138 3.46 20.76 -9.85
N LEU A 139 3.34 19.45 -9.84
CA LEU A 139 3.02 18.73 -11.05
C LEU A 139 1.71 19.28 -11.56
N ASP A 140 1.80 20.04 -12.65
CA ASP A 140 0.68 20.31 -13.52
C ASP A 140 0.01 18.98 -13.78
N THR A 141 -1.12 18.77 -13.11
CA THR A 141 -1.84 17.52 -13.20
C THR A 141 -2.63 17.55 -14.52
N ASP A 142 -1.91 17.55 -15.63
CA ASP A 142 -2.46 17.27 -16.97
C ASP A 142 -3.06 15.85 -17.06
N ALA A 143 -3.11 15.13 -15.94
CA ALA A 143 -3.86 13.89 -15.86
C ALA A 143 -5.34 14.24 -15.68
N PRO A 144 -6.17 14.17 -16.74
CA PRO A 144 -7.57 14.51 -16.65
C PRO A 144 -8.25 13.61 -15.59
N GLY A 145 -8.82 14.24 -14.57
CA GLY A 145 -9.57 13.58 -13.50
C GLY A 145 -8.81 13.30 -12.19
N VAL A 146 -7.61 13.84 -12.03
CA VAL A 146 -6.94 13.88 -10.72
C VAL A 146 -6.82 15.37 -10.35
N GLU A 147 -7.74 15.86 -9.55
CA GLU A 147 -7.57 17.15 -8.87
C GLU A 147 -6.36 17.04 -7.94
N ALA A 148 -5.53 18.09 -7.89
CA ALA A 148 -4.44 18.14 -6.93
C ALA A 148 -5.05 18.04 -5.51
N PRO A 149 -4.49 17.19 -4.64
CA PRO A 149 -5.04 17.08 -3.30
C PRO A 149 -4.95 18.42 -2.57
N PRO A 150 -5.95 18.78 -1.78
CA PRO A 150 -5.86 19.94 -0.92
C PRO A 150 -4.67 19.75 0.04
N ALA A 151 -3.92 20.82 0.23
CA ALA A 151 -2.70 20.79 1.04
C ALA A 151 -2.63 22.01 1.96
N TRP A 152 -2.00 21.84 3.12
CA TRP A 152 -1.70 22.90 4.04
C TRP A 152 -0.30 23.46 3.78
N VAL A 153 -0.13 24.75 4.01
CA VAL A 153 1.16 25.44 3.86
C VAL A 153 1.90 25.45 5.19
N GLU A 154 3.15 25.02 5.20
CA GLU A 154 4.02 25.01 6.36
C GLU A 154 5.40 25.57 6.01
N SER A 155 6.02 26.29 6.97
CA SER A 155 7.38 26.80 6.79
C SER A 155 8.41 25.66 6.71
N ALA A 156 9.36 25.77 5.79
CA ALA A 156 10.47 24.83 5.70
C ALA A 156 11.34 24.77 6.97
N ALA A 157 11.39 25.88 7.74
CA ALA A 157 12.13 25.97 9.01
C ALA A 157 11.49 25.13 10.13
N ASP A 158 10.21 24.78 9.99
CA ASP A 158 9.47 24.01 10.99
C ASP A 158 9.52 22.50 10.77
N ARG A 159 10.16 22.03 9.69
CA ARG A 159 10.27 20.60 9.34
C ARG A 159 10.79 19.72 10.46
N ASP A 160 11.78 20.23 11.19
CA ASP A 160 12.47 19.49 12.24
C ASP A 160 11.95 19.78 13.64
N ARG A 161 10.93 20.63 13.75
CA ARG A 161 10.31 20.98 15.04
C ARG A 161 9.15 20.05 15.32
N PRO A 162 8.98 19.59 16.58
CA PRO A 162 7.75 18.91 16.96
C PRO A 162 6.58 19.86 16.77
N HIS A 163 5.59 19.44 15.99
CA HIS A 163 4.39 20.23 15.72
C HIS A 163 3.70 20.62 17.02
N SER A 164 3.59 21.91 17.26
CA SER A 164 2.82 22.48 18.36
C SER A 164 1.62 23.22 17.78
N MET A 165 0.54 23.31 18.56
CA MET A 165 -0.68 24.04 18.19
C MET A 165 -0.47 25.55 17.97
N GLU A 166 0.76 26.04 18.16
CA GLU A 166 1.12 27.46 18.06
C GLU A 166 1.70 27.85 16.69
N HIS A 167 1.89 26.90 15.77
CA HIS A 167 2.42 27.23 14.45
C HIS A 167 1.31 27.74 13.51
N PRO A 168 1.52 28.88 12.89
CA PRO A 168 0.53 29.42 11.97
C PRO A 168 0.45 28.55 10.71
N VAL A 169 -0.70 27.96 10.48
CA VAL A 169 -1.07 27.36 9.21
C VAL A 169 -1.72 28.46 8.37
N HIS A 170 -1.16 28.76 7.21
CA HIS A 170 -1.63 29.85 6.36
C HIS A 170 -2.91 29.53 5.55
N GLY A 171 -3.48 28.36 5.71
CA GLY A 171 -4.70 27.94 5.01
C GLY A 171 -4.46 26.85 3.97
N ARG A 172 -5.51 26.46 3.28
CA ARG A 172 -5.45 25.46 2.20
C ARG A 172 -4.80 26.10 0.96
N ARG A 173 -4.06 25.30 0.18
CA ARG A 173 -3.42 25.74 -1.05
C ARG A 173 -4.41 26.39 -2.02
N ASP A 174 -5.60 25.80 -2.16
CA ASP A 174 -6.63 26.27 -3.09
C ASP A 174 -7.20 27.63 -2.72
N ASP A 175 -7.03 28.05 -1.45
CA ASP A 175 -7.43 29.38 -0.96
C ASP A 175 -6.32 30.42 -1.14
N VAL A 176 -5.12 30.01 -1.58
CA VAL A 176 -3.94 30.88 -1.73
C VAL A 176 -3.76 31.22 -3.20
N PRO A 177 -3.72 32.52 -3.58
CA PRO A 177 -3.44 32.93 -4.95
C PRO A 177 -2.10 32.39 -5.48
N ALA A 178 -2.02 32.12 -6.78
CA ALA A 178 -0.84 31.48 -7.38
C ALA A 178 0.47 32.27 -7.18
N ASP A 179 0.41 33.60 -7.23
CA ASP A 179 1.54 34.49 -6.96
C ASP A 179 2.00 34.43 -5.50
N GLU A 180 1.06 34.29 -4.59
CA GLU A 180 1.35 34.10 -3.16
C GLU A 180 1.97 32.71 -2.89
N VAL A 181 1.51 31.66 -3.59
CA VAL A 181 2.12 30.32 -3.54
C VAL A 181 3.59 30.37 -3.94
N GLU A 182 3.91 31.06 -5.04
CA GLU A 182 5.28 31.21 -5.51
C GLU A 182 6.14 32.01 -4.53
N ARG A 183 5.59 33.06 -3.96
CA ARG A 183 6.26 33.86 -2.92
C ARG A 183 6.58 32.99 -1.69
N LEU A 184 5.61 32.25 -1.17
CA LEU A 184 5.79 31.38 -0.01
C LEU A 184 6.85 30.32 -0.27
N ARG A 185 6.87 29.72 -1.45
CA ARG A 185 7.93 28.75 -1.83
C ARG A 185 9.30 29.38 -1.85
N SER A 186 9.42 30.58 -2.42
CA SER A 186 10.69 31.32 -2.43
C SER A 186 11.23 31.66 -1.03
N GLU A 187 10.32 31.78 -0.06
CA GLU A 187 10.61 31.98 1.36
C GLU A 187 10.88 30.65 2.12
N GLY A 188 10.80 29.51 1.44
CA GLY A 188 11.07 28.21 2.03
C GLY A 188 9.86 27.53 2.70
N TRP A 189 8.63 28.01 2.43
CA TRP A 189 7.41 27.30 2.83
C TRP A 189 7.19 26.08 1.93
N ARG A 190 6.59 25.04 2.52
CA ARG A 190 6.19 23.85 1.78
C ARG A 190 4.71 23.55 2.00
N PHE A 191 4.12 22.85 1.06
CA PHE A 191 2.77 22.33 1.20
C PHE A 191 2.82 20.92 1.78
N LEU A 192 1.94 20.66 2.74
CA LEU A 192 1.79 19.34 3.34
C LEU A 192 0.42 18.76 3.04
N LEU A 193 0.41 17.47 2.75
CA LEU A 193 -0.80 16.69 2.73
C LEU A 193 -1.31 16.55 4.16
N THR A 194 -2.49 17.08 4.46
CA THR A 194 -3.08 16.89 5.78
C THR A 194 -3.65 15.48 5.92
N ARG A 195 -3.90 15.08 7.15
CA ARG A 195 -4.53 13.80 7.45
C ARG A 195 -5.90 13.64 6.80
N ASP A 196 -6.74 14.66 6.93
CA ASP A 196 -8.10 14.62 6.38
C ASP A 196 -8.05 14.56 4.86
N ASP A 197 -7.17 15.34 4.24
CA ASP A 197 -6.95 15.34 2.80
C ASP A 197 -6.43 13.98 2.33
N PHE A 198 -5.49 13.38 3.06
CA PHE A 198 -5.00 12.05 2.72
C PHE A 198 -6.10 10.98 2.87
N GLY A 199 -6.93 11.06 3.91
CA GLY A 199 -8.09 10.21 4.09
C GLY A 199 -9.10 10.32 2.94
N GLU A 200 -9.39 11.54 2.47
CA GLU A 200 -10.24 11.78 1.31
C GLU A 200 -9.62 11.22 0.02
N LEU A 201 -8.33 11.44 -0.21
CA LEU A 201 -7.62 10.90 -1.36
C LEU A 201 -7.62 9.37 -1.38
N LEU A 202 -7.38 8.74 -0.23
CA LEU A 202 -7.47 7.29 -0.12
C LEU A 202 -8.85 6.79 -0.50
N HIS A 203 -9.89 7.48 -0.03
CA HIS A 203 -11.27 7.13 -0.34
C HIS A 203 -11.56 7.28 -1.84
N VAL A 204 -11.22 8.41 -2.43
CA VAL A 204 -11.37 8.66 -3.87
C VAL A 204 -10.60 7.63 -4.68
N GLN A 205 -9.34 7.37 -4.31
CA GLN A 205 -8.51 6.40 -5.02
C GLN A 205 -9.03 4.97 -4.91
N ALA A 206 -9.47 4.55 -3.72
CA ALA A 206 -10.03 3.23 -3.53
C ALA A 206 -11.35 3.04 -4.32
N HIS A 207 -12.21 4.06 -4.34
CA HIS A 207 -13.41 4.06 -5.18
C HIS A 207 -13.07 4.04 -6.67
N TYR A 208 -12.08 4.81 -7.10
CA TYR A 208 -11.64 4.78 -8.49
C TYR A 208 -11.19 3.38 -8.92
N PHE A 209 -10.39 2.71 -8.08
CA PHE A 209 -9.98 1.32 -8.35
C PHE A 209 -11.20 0.38 -8.39
N ASN A 210 -12.05 0.44 -7.37
CA ASN A 210 -13.17 -0.48 -7.22
C ASN A 210 -14.24 -0.31 -8.31
N ASP A 211 -14.61 0.94 -8.61
CA ASP A 211 -15.81 1.24 -9.42
C ASP A 211 -15.48 1.53 -10.88
N ARG A 212 -14.28 1.98 -11.16
CA ARG A 212 -13.89 2.44 -12.50
C ARG A 212 -12.84 1.57 -13.16
N PHE A 213 -11.90 1.07 -12.40
CA PHE A 213 -10.73 0.41 -12.97
C PHE A 213 -10.83 -1.12 -12.92
N PHE A 214 -10.99 -1.71 -11.75
CA PHE A 214 -11.06 -3.17 -11.60
C PHE A 214 -12.18 -3.85 -12.43
N PRO A 215 -13.38 -3.26 -12.59
CA PRO A 215 -14.42 -3.84 -13.45
C PRO A 215 -14.09 -3.89 -14.94
N ARG A 216 -13.08 -3.11 -15.39
CA ARG A 216 -12.64 -3.11 -16.79
C ARG A 216 -11.61 -4.19 -17.10
N LEU A 217 -11.05 -4.81 -16.07
CA LEU A 217 -10.05 -5.85 -16.23
C LEU A 217 -10.70 -7.23 -16.33
N GLN A 218 -10.09 -8.07 -17.14
CA GLN A 218 -10.26 -9.50 -17.03
C GLN A 218 -9.35 -10.04 -15.92
N TRP A 219 -9.90 -10.87 -15.06
CA TRP A 219 -9.17 -11.41 -13.93
C TRP A 219 -8.94 -12.91 -14.11
N LEU A 220 -7.67 -13.31 -13.98
CA LEU A 220 -7.26 -14.71 -13.83
C LEU A 220 -7.02 -15.02 -12.36
N ILE A 221 -7.51 -16.16 -11.93
CA ILE A 221 -7.24 -16.72 -10.61
C ILE A 221 -6.13 -17.76 -10.81
N LEU A 222 -5.00 -17.52 -10.19
CA LEU A 222 -3.82 -18.37 -10.31
C LEU A 222 -3.69 -19.20 -9.03
N ASP A 223 -3.70 -20.51 -9.18
CA ASP A 223 -3.42 -21.45 -8.10
C ASP A 223 -1.95 -21.89 -8.18
N ALA A 224 -1.23 -21.78 -7.07
CA ALA A 224 0.13 -22.28 -7.00
C ALA A 224 0.13 -23.84 -7.07
N PRO A 225 0.97 -24.43 -7.90
CA PRO A 225 1.18 -25.89 -7.88
C PRO A 225 1.67 -26.38 -6.51
N ASN A 226 1.51 -27.65 -6.24
CA ASN A 226 1.95 -28.25 -4.98
C ASN A 226 3.45 -28.00 -4.74
N GLY A 227 3.75 -27.42 -3.58
CA GLY A 227 5.11 -27.10 -3.16
C GLY A 227 5.62 -25.72 -3.63
N GLU A 228 4.87 -25.03 -4.51
CA GLU A 228 5.15 -23.64 -4.86
C GLU A 228 4.27 -22.68 -4.07
N TYR A 229 4.78 -21.47 -3.85
CA TYR A 229 4.08 -20.46 -3.05
C TYR A 229 4.31 -19.06 -3.59
N PHE A 230 3.28 -18.25 -3.45
CA PHE A 230 3.36 -16.81 -3.70
C PHE A 230 3.98 -16.08 -2.49
N VAL A 231 4.65 -14.96 -2.79
CA VAL A 231 5.08 -13.96 -1.80
C VAL A 231 4.15 -12.75 -1.81
N ILE A 232 4.21 -11.96 -0.73
CA ILE A 232 3.57 -10.66 -0.60
C ILE A 232 4.63 -9.61 -0.26
N GLY A 233 4.39 -8.35 -0.62
CA GLY A 233 5.25 -7.21 -0.25
C GLY A 233 4.50 -6.14 0.52
N ASP A 234 5.23 -5.09 0.89
CA ASP A 234 4.71 -3.84 1.46
C ASP A 234 3.71 -3.13 0.52
N ARG A 235 3.68 -3.53 -0.74
CA ARG A 235 2.68 -3.19 -1.74
C ARG A 235 1.94 -4.46 -2.14
N PRO A 236 0.82 -4.78 -1.46
CA PRO A 236 0.11 -6.04 -1.67
C PRO A 236 -0.61 -6.11 -3.03
N VAL A 237 -0.80 -4.97 -3.68
CA VAL A 237 -1.30 -4.83 -5.05
C VAL A 237 -0.29 -4.02 -5.83
N ILE A 238 0.24 -4.58 -6.90
CA ILE A 238 1.16 -3.89 -7.80
C ILE A 238 0.59 -3.84 -9.19
N TRP A 239 0.99 -2.85 -9.94
CA TRP A 239 0.60 -2.70 -11.34
C TRP A 239 1.74 -2.17 -12.20
N GLY A 240 1.58 -2.33 -13.49
CA GLY A 240 2.52 -1.87 -14.48
C GLY A 240 1.99 -2.09 -15.88
N PHE A 241 2.82 -1.83 -16.87
CA PHE A 241 2.53 -2.08 -18.28
C PHE A 241 3.82 -2.43 -19.04
N ALA A 242 3.70 -3.20 -20.11
CA ALA A 242 4.83 -3.60 -20.97
C ALA A 242 6.04 -4.17 -20.20
N GLY A 243 5.79 -4.92 -19.12
CA GLY A 243 6.85 -5.53 -18.30
C GLY A 243 7.53 -4.59 -17.30
N ALA A 244 7.13 -3.32 -17.25
CA ALA A 244 7.60 -2.35 -16.26
C ALA A 244 6.57 -2.16 -15.15
N LEU A 245 7.03 -2.14 -13.89
CA LEU A 245 6.19 -1.79 -12.75
C LEU A 245 6.11 -0.27 -12.62
N ASP A 246 4.93 0.24 -12.34
CA ASP A 246 4.68 1.66 -12.13
C ASP A 246 3.80 1.87 -10.89
N VAL A 247 4.08 2.90 -10.12
CA VAL A 247 3.28 3.29 -8.97
C VAL A 247 2.19 4.30 -9.33
N ARG A 248 2.32 4.95 -10.49
CA ARG A 248 1.40 6.00 -10.91
C ARG A 248 0.06 5.41 -11.35
N PRO A 249 -1.07 5.89 -10.84
CA PRO A 249 -2.39 5.44 -11.29
C PRO A 249 -2.62 5.62 -12.79
N SER A 250 -1.93 6.58 -13.43
CA SER A 250 -2.01 6.80 -14.88
C SER A 250 -1.53 5.60 -15.70
N ALA A 251 -0.59 4.80 -15.19
CA ALA A 251 -0.12 3.59 -15.84
C ALA A 251 -1.26 2.58 -16.10
N LEU A 252 -2.30 2.61 -15.28
CA LEU A 252 -3.47 1.75 -15.42
C LEU A 252 -4.36 2.07 -16.63
N ARG A 253 -4.14 3.20 -17.28
CA ARG A 253 -4.85 3.58 -18.52
C ARG A 253 -4.22 2.98 -19.78
N HIS A 254 -3.01 2.44 -19.63
CA HIS A 254 -2.32 1.80 -20.75
C HIS A 254 -3.10 0.53 -21.20
N PRO A 255 -3.23 0.26 -22.52
CA PRO A 255 -3.91 -0.94 -22.99
C PRO A 255 -3.27 -2.24 -22.48
N ASP A 256 -1.96 -2.25 -22.24
CA ASP A 256 -1.22 -3.38 -21.68
C ASP A 256 -1.09 -3.33 -20.14
N ALA A 257 -1.95 -2.55 -19.48
CA ALA A 257 -1.93 -2.48 -18.03
C ALA A 257 -2.24 -3.84 -17.39
N GLN A 258 -1.44 -4.19 -16.41
CA GLN A 258 -1.53 -5.43 -15.64
C GLN A 258 -1.54 -5.12 -14.16
N ILE A 259 -2.30 -5.91 -13.40
CA ILE A 259 -2.33 -5.86 -11.93
C ILE A 259 -2.02 -7.25 -11.38
N ILE A 260 -1.23 -7.28 -10.32
CA ILE A 260 -0.89 -8.49 -9.59
C ILE A 260 -1.27 -8.30 -8.13
N ALA A 261 -2.02 -9.26 -7.59
CA ALA A 261 -2.45 -9.26 -6.19
C ALA A 261 -2.43 -10.69 -5.62
N PRO A 262 -1.35 -11.12 -4.98
CA PRO A 262 -1.36 -12.37 -4.22
C PRO A 262 -2.36 -12.27 -3.07
N LEU A 263 -3.29 -13.21 -2.97
CA LEU A 263 -4.32 -13.25 -1.92
C LEU A 263 -3.90 -14.10 -0.73
N THR A 264 -3.26 -15.20 -1.03
CA THR A 264 -2.71 -16.14 -0.04
C THR A 264 -1.41 -16.75 -0.60
N ARG A 265 -0.74 -17.57 0.20
CA ARG A 265 0.43 -18.31 -0.27
C ARG A 265 0.18 -19.22 -1.48
N THR A 266 -1.08 -19.55 -1.74
CA THR A 266 -1.45 -20.50 -2.82
C THR A 266 -2.36 -19.90 -3.89
N ILE A 267 -2.86 -18.69 -3.70
CA ILE A 267 -3.78 -18.03 -4.62
C ILE A 267 -3.27 -16.63 -4.93
N ALA A 268 -3.17 -16.29 -6.20
CA ALA A 268 -2.94 -14.93 -6.67
C ALA A 268 -3.96 -14.52 -7.73
N LEU A 269 -4.17 -13.22 -7.86
CA LEU A 269 -4.94 -12.63 -8.94
C LEU A 269 -4.01 -11.95 -9.94
N PHE A 270 -4.35 -12.11 -11.20
CA PHE A 270 -3.75 -11.37 -12.29
C PHE A 270 -4.84 -10.69 -13.09
N GLY A 271 -4.87 -9.37 -13.07
CA GLY A 271 -5.79 -8.56 -13.85
C GLY A 271 -5.08 -7.97 -15.08
N PHE A 272 -5.75 -8.00 -16.22
CA PHE A 272 -5.24 -7.40 -17.46
C PHE A 272 -6.36 -6.77 -18.27
N ASN A 273 -6.01 -5.83 -19.13
CA ASN A 273 -6.97 -5.20 -20.03
C ASN A 273 -7.35 -6.20 -21.14
N PRO A 274 -8.63 -6.52 -21.34
CA PRO A 274 -9.07 -7.47 -22.38
C PRO A 274 -8.80 -6.98 -23.81
N ALA A 275 -8.52 -5.67 -24.00
CA ALA A 275 -8.12 -5.13 -25.30
C ALA A 275 -6.62 -5.34 -25.62
N GLY A 276 -5.82 -5.72 -24.61
CA GLY A 276 -4.41 -6.03 -24.77
C GLY A 276 -4.18 -7.51 -25.09
N GLU A 277 -2.90 -7.90 -25.13
CA GLU A 277 -2.53 -9.30 -25.32
C GLU A 277 -2.91 -10.15 -24.10
N SER A 278 -3.63 -11.25 -24.33
CA SER A 278 -3.90 -12.23 -23.29
C SER A 278 -2.62 -12.94 -22.87
N PRO A 279 -2.32 -13.01 -21.56
CA PRO A 279 -1.13 -13.71 -21.09
C PRO A 279 -1.24 -15.21 -21.42
N THR A 280 -0.22 -15.77 -22.05
CA THR A 280 -0.23 -17.19 -22.52
C THR A 280 0.01 -18.20 -21.41
N ALA A 281 0.84 -17.89 -20.44
CA ALA A 281 1.08 -18.69 -19.24
C ALA A 281 1.75 -17.82 -18.17
N ILE A 282 1.15 -17.72 -16.99
CA ILE A 282 1.72 -17.00 -15.86
C ILE A 282 2.13 -18.02 -14.81
N LYS A 283 3.40 -18.01 -14.43
CA LYS A 283 3.97 -18.91 -13.43
C LYS A 283 4.03 -18.22 -12.06
N VAL A 284 4.09 -19.01 -11.00
CA VAL A 284 4.34 -18.51 -9.63
C VAL A 284 5.60 -17.64 -9.58
N GLN A 285 6.65 -18.02 -10.31
CA GLN A 285 7.90 -17.29 -10.38
C GLN A 285 7.75 -15.89 -10.99
N ASP A 286 6.87 -15.72 -12.00
CA ASP A 286 6.63 -14.43 -12.65
C ASP A 286 5.93 -13.49 -11.67
N ILE A 287 4.95 -13.99 -10.93
CA ILE A 287 4.26 -13.25 -9.86
C ILE A 287 5.25 -12.87 -8.75
N ASN A 288 6.04 -13.82 -8.26
CA ASN A 288 7.00 -13.59 -7.19
C ASN A 288 8.09 -12.59 -7.61
N ARG A 289 8.56 -12.67 -8.86
CA ARG A 289 9.49 -11.70 -9.44
C ARG A 289 8.87 -10.31 -9.45
N ALA A 290 7.65 -10.17 -9.96
CA ALA A 290 6.97 -8.88 -10.02
C ALA A 290 6.72 -8.31 -8.62
N MET A 291 6.26 -9.12 -7.66
CA MET A 291 6.08 -8.70 -6.27
C MET A 291 7.39 -8.23 -5.64
N SER A 292 8.49 -8.96 -5.88
CA SER A 292 9.81 -8.60 -5.37
C SER A 292 10.32 -7.28 -5.94
N LEU A 293 10.14 -7.04 -7.25
CA LEU A 293 10.52 -5.78 -7.89
C LEU A 293 9.61 -4.62 -7.50
N GLY A 294 8.33 -4.89 -7.24
CA GLY A 294 7.34 -3.92 -6.82
C GLY A 294 7.41 -3.55 -5.33
N ALA A 295 7.99 -4.40 -4.50
CA ALA A 295 8.19 -4.11 -3.09
C ALA A 295 9.22 -2.99 -2.91
N ARG A 296 8.95 -2.08 -1.96
CA ARG A 296 9.86 -1.01 -1.59
C ARG A 296 10.72 -1.42 -0.41
N ASP A 297 10.08 -1.77 0.68
CA ASP A 297 10.73 -1.92 1.98
C ASP A 297 10.90 -3.40 2.37
N TRP A 298 9.92 -4.26 2.03
CA TRP A 298 9.99 -5.66 2.43
C TRP A 298 9.18 -6.61 1.54
N ILE A 299 9.57 -7.88 1.58
CA ILE A 299 8.81 -9.00 1.05
C ILE A 299 8.65 -10.08 2.13
N ALA A 300 7.57 -10.86 2.02
CA ALA A 300 7.29 -11.93 2.96
C ALA A 300 6.61 -13.14 2.27
N GLY A 301 6.74 -14.31 2.87
CA GLY A 301 6.19 -15.54 2.32
C GLY A 301 6.18 -16.70 3.31
N PRO A 302 5.61 -17.85 2.91
CA PRO A 302 5.39 -18.96 3.81
C PRO A 302 6.65 -19.78 4.11
N THR A 303 7.68 -19.70 3.28
CA THR A 303 8.95 -20.41 3.50
C THR A 303 10.15 -19.52 3.27
N GLN A 304 11.24 -19.82 3.97
CA GLN A 304 12.50 -19.09 3.78
C GLN A 304 12.98 -19.18 2.33
N ALA A 305 12.89 -20.38 1.73
CA ALA A 305 13.32 -20.62 0.36
C ALA A 305 12.54 -19.76 -0.65
N THR A 306 11.22 -19.61 -0.47
CA THR A 306 10.39 -18.75 -1.34
C THR A 306 10.82 -17.29 -1.26
N VAL A 307 11.07 -16.78 -0.04
CA VAL A 307 11.50 -15.41 0.17
C VAL A 307 12.89 -15.16 -0.40
N LEU A 308 13.85 -16.07 -0.17
CA LEU A 308 15.20 -15.98 -0.74
C LEU A 308 15.19 -16.00 -2.26
N SER A 309 14.35 -16.85 -2.88
CA SER A 309 14.19 -16.88 -4.34
C SER A 309 13.65 -15.56 -4.88
N ALA A 310 12.67 -14.97 -4.20
CA ALA A 310 12.12 -13.66 -4.59
C ALA A 310 13.17 -12.53 -4.46
N LEU A 311 13.96 -12.52 -3.38
CA LEU A 311 15.09 -11.57 -3.21
C LEU A 311 16.14 -11.70 -4.31
N ALA A 312 16.44 -12.92 -4.76
CA ALA A 312 17.43 -13.13 -5.81
C ALA A 312 17.02 -12.45 -7.13
N PHE A 313 15.72 -12.41 -7.47
CA PHE A 313 15.24 -11.66 -8.62
C PHE A 313 15.48 -10.16 -8.48
N ARG A 314 15.25 -9.61 -7.28
CA ARG A 314 15.49 -8.19 -7.01
C ARG A 314 16.95 -7.81 -7.18
N ARG A 315 17.86 -8.58 -6.57
CA ARG A 315 19.30 -8.34 -6.67
C ARG A 315 19.82 -8.41 -8.11
N SER A 316 19.36 -9.41 -8.88
CA SER A 316 19.75 -9.53 -10.29
C SER A 316 19.26 -8.36 -11.17
N SER A 317 18.18 -7.68 -10.78
CA SER A 317 17.57 -6.61 -11.56
C SER A 317 18.13 -5.23 -11.24
N PHE A 318 18.54 -4.98 -10.00
CA PHE A 318 19.03 -3.66 -9.54
C PHE A 318 20.55 -3.61 -9.36
N GLY A 319 21.27 -4.76 -9.44
CA GLY A 319 22.69 -4.87 -9.12
C GLY A 319 22.96 -4.79 -7.62
N ASP A 320 24.19 -5.14 -7.20
CA ASP A 320 24.61 -5.12 -5.79
C ASP A 320 24.75 -3.69 -5.19
N HIS A 321 24.45 -2.66 -5.97
CA HIS A 321 24.57 -1.25 -5.55
C HIS A 321 23.26 -0.61 -5.10
N ALA A 322 22.16 -1.36 -5.05
CA ALA A 322 20.82 -0.88 -4.64
C ALA A 322 20.44 -1.36 -3.24
N ILE A 323 21.43 -1.56 -2.38
CA ILE A 323 21.26 -1.84 -0.94
C ILE A 323 21.82 -0.67 -0.15
#